data_1035e2765777e4a5bb9fbc88f3758c23
#
_entry.id   1035e2765777e4a5bb9fbc88f3758c23
#
_cell.length_a   1.000
_cell.length_b   1.000
_cell.length_c   1.000
_cell.angle_alpha   90.00
_cell.angle_beta   90.00
_cell.angle_gamma   90.00
#
_symmetry.space_group_name_H-M   'P 1'
#
loop_
_entity.id
_entity.type
_entity.pdbx_description
1 polymer ?
#
loop_
_entity_poly.entity_id
_entity_poly.type
_entity_poly.pdbx_seq_one_letter_code
_entity_poly.pdbx_strand_id
1 'polypeptide(L)'
;MVDRFDRFVAIDWSGARGKRHKSISLAVADGSGGPPVIVEQNKGWAREEVLAILLDLPDRTLVGMDLGIGLPFADCGAFFPGWSDSPADAKALWALIDQICADDPNLEATSFVKHPVASCYYRHSAGDCGEQFHLPDAPTREGRFRVTERAQRDQGVRPVSNFNLVGAAQVGKSSLTGMRILNRLRGKVSVWPIDLLPDSGPVLVEMYTSIAAMGGGARKGRTKLRSYEALNEALAVLGSPPVRGSGPLDDHSSDALVTAAWLRKVGNDPRYWHPERLTDEIARTEGWTFGVP
;
A
#
# COMPACT_ATOMS: atom_id res chain seq x y z
N MET A 1 -10.05 -23.38 14.90
CA MET A 1 -9.16 -23.31 13.71
C MET A 1 -7.84 -22.72 14.20
N VAL A 2 -6.71 -23.22 13.71
CA VAL A 2 -5.41 -22.61 14.00
C VAL A 2 -5.31 -21.33 13.16
N ASP A 3 -4.93 -20.21 13.79
CA ASP A 3 -4.73 -18.94 13.09
C ASP A 3 -3.69 -19.10 11.98
N ARG A 4 -3.96 -18.50 10.82
CA ARG A 4 -3.05 -18.54 9.66
C ARG A 4 -1.77 -17.74 9.93
N PHE A 5 -1.92 -16.57 10.56
CA PHE A 5 -0.84 -15.65 10.84
C PHE A 5 -0.66 -15.47 12.35
N ASP A 6 0.59 -15.41 12.79
CA ASP A 6 0.98 -15.11 14.15
C ASP A 6 2.00 -13.96 14.24
N ARG A 7 2.40 -13.40 13.09
CA ARG A 7 3.24 -12.20 12.98
C ARG A 7 2.64 -11.21 11.98
N PHE A 8 2.57 -9.94 12.37
CA PHE A 8 1.92 -8.87 11.60
C PHE A 8 2.88 -7.72 11.44
N VAL A 9 3.29 -7.43 10.22
CA VAL A 9 4.23 -6.37 9.87
C VAL A 9 3.47 -5.28 9.13
N ALA A 10 3.62 -4.03 9.53
CA ALA A 10 3.09 -2.89 8.81
C ALA A 10 4.23 -2.02 8.30
N ILE A 11 4.14 -1.60 7.06
CA ILE A 11 5.13 -0.75 6.39
C ILE A 11 4.41 0.48 5.84
N ASP A 12 4.63 1.64 6.47
CA ASP A 12 4.32 2.93 5.86
C ASP A 12 5.38 3.21 4.81
N TRP A 13 4.96 3.33 3.53
CA TRP A 13 5.85 3.32 2.38
C TRP A 13 6.01 4.71 1.75
N SER A 14 7.19 4.98 1.18
CA SER A 14 7.49 6.27 0.57
C SER A 14 8.02 6.14 -0.86
N GLY A 15 7.41 6.89 -1.77
CA GLY A 15 7.88 7.09 -3.15
C GLY A 15 8.85 8.27 -3.32
N ALA A 16 9.34 8.90 -2.26
CA ALA A 16 10.26 10.02 -2.32
C ALA A 16 11.59 9.62 -2.97
N ARG A 17 12.29 10.60 -3.60
CA ARG A 17 13.64 10.39 -4.14
C ARG A 17 14.66 10.27 -3.04
N GLY A 18 15.75 9.56 -3.32
CA GLY A 18 16.91 9.44 -2.44
C GLY A 18 17.16 8.01 -1.95
N LYS A 19 18.27 7.84 -1.29
CA LYS A 19 18.73 6.54 -0.83
C LYS A 19 18.06 6.10 0.49
N ARG A 20 17.77 7.06 1.38
CA ARG A 20 17.21 6.79 2.71
C ARG A 20 16.01 7.67 3.00
N HIS A 21 15.00 7.09 3.60
CA HIS A 21 13.71 7.72 3.81
C HIS A 21 13.31 7.60 5.28
N LYS A 22 13.23 8.74 5.97
CA LYS A 22 12.62 8.82 7.32
C LYS A 22 11.09 8.64 7.25
N SER A 23 10.51 8.82 6.07
CA SER A 23 9.11 8.60 5.76
C SER A 23 8.76 7.14 5.43
N ILE A 24 9.69 6.21 5.60
CA ILE A 24 9.39 4.77 5.65
C ILE A 24 9.48 4.36 7.11
N SER A 25 8.42 3.74 7.62
CA SER A 25 8.37 3.21 8.98
C SER A 25 7.86 1.78 8.98
N LEU A 26 8.49 0.93 9.78
CA LEU A 26 8.13 -0.47 9.96
C LEU A 26 7.70 -0.72 11.40
N ALA A 27 6.59 -1.40 11.59
CA ALA A 27 6.15 -1.88 12.89
C ALA A 27 5.78 -3.36 12.85
N VAL A 28 5.97 -4.05 13.96
CA VAL A 28 5.64 -5.46 14.12
C VAL A 28 4.72 -5.65 15.31
N ALA A 29 3.65 -6.41 15.12
CA ALA A 29 2.80 -6.93 16.19
C ALA A 29 2.89 -8.46 16.19
N ASP A 30 3.09 -9.03 17.36
CA ASP A 30 3.15 -10.48 17.55
C ASP A 30 1.77 -11.04 17.92
N GLY A 31 1.44 -12.24 17.45
CA GLY A 31 0.18 -12.93 17.74
C GLY A 31 -0.02 -13.26 19.21
N SER A 32 1.05 -13.32 20.01
CA SER A 32 1.00 -13.53 21.45
C SER A 32 0.38 -12.37 22.24
N GLY A 33 0.17 -11.19 21.61
CA GLY A 33 -0.64 -10.12 22.17
C GLY A 33 0.11 -8.96 22.81
N GLY A 34 1.43 -8.84 22.67
CA GLY A 34 2.21 -7.67 23.09
C GLY A 34 1.85 -6.37 22.34
N PRO A 35 2.32 -5.18 22.80
CA PRO A 35 2.15 -3.95 22.03
C PRO A 35 2.89 -4.06 20.67
N PRO A 36 2.43 -3.35 19.63
CA PRO A 36 3.20 -3.23 18.41
C PRO A 36 4.51 -2.48 18.69
N VAL A 37 5.56 -2.84 17.95
CA VAL A 37 6.92 -2.30 18.15
C VAL A 37 7.46 -1.77 16.85
N ILE A 38 8.01 -0.53 16.86
CA ILE A 38 8.76 0.01 15.72
C ILE A 38 10.06 -0.76 15.53
N VAL A 39 10.37 -1.09 14.28
CA VAL A 39 11.69 -1.58 13.89
C VAL A 39 12.58 -0.37 13.65
N GLU A 40 13.47 -0.10 14.59
CA GLU A 40 14.29 1.11 14.59
C GLU A 40 15.30 1.15 13.44
N GLN A 41 15.40 2.30 12.78
CA GLN A 41 16.41 2.61 11.77
C GLN A 41 16.83 4.09 11.86
N ASN A 42 17.90 4.36 12.58
CA ASN A 42 18.34 5.73 12.93
C ASN A 42 18.60 6.66 11.74
N LYS A 43 18.95 6.12 10.57
CA LYS A 43 19.25 6.90 9.36
C LYS A 43 18.09 6.94 8.37
N GLY A 44 16.93 6.40 8.73
CA GLY A 44 15.84 6.11 7.81
C GLY A 44 16.12 4.89 6.93
N TRP A 45 15.10 4.30 6.34
CA TRP A 45 15.18 3.07 5.56
C TRP A 45 15.63 3.31 4.12
N ALA A 46 16.51 2.46 3.61
CA ALA A 46 16.67 2.27 2.18
C ALA A 46 15.64 1.24 1.68
N ARG A 47 15.13 1.38 0.46
CA ARG A 47 14.16 0.42 -0.10
C ARG A 47 14.75 -0.98 -0.26
N GLU A 48 16.04 -1.07 -0.54
CA GLU A 48 16.79 -2.32 -0.61
C GLU A 48 16.88 -3.03 0.75
N GLU A 49 16.97 -2.27 1.86
CA GLU A 49 16.95 -2.85 3.22
C GLU A 49 15.55 -3.42 3.52
N VAL A 50 14.47 -2.70 3.14
CA VAL A 50 13.11 -3.21 3.28
C VAL A 50 12.89 -4.45 2.42
N LEU A 51 13.37 -4.45 1.17
CA LEU A 51 13.31 -5.64 0.29
C LEU A 51 14.02 -6.84 0.94
N ALA A 52 15.21 -6.63 1.53
CA ALA A 52 15.93 -7.71 2.21
C ALA A 52 15.12 -8.28 3.39
N ILE A 53 14.48 -7.43 4.20
CA ILE A 53 13.60 -7.86 5.29
C ILE A 53 12.41 -8.68 4.73
N LEU A 54 11.78 -8.21 3.65
CA LEU A 54 10.64 -8.90 3.04
C LEU A 54 11.01 -10.28 2.47
N LEU A 55 12.23 -10.43 1.95
CA LEU A 55 12.74 -11.71 1.43
C LEU A 55 13.11 -12.71 2.53
N ASP A 56 13.33 -12.24 3.77
CA ASP A 56 13.74 -13.05 4.94
C ASP A 56 12.60 -13.19 5.97
N LEU A 57 11.35 -12.95 5.55
CA LEU A 57 10.21 -13.08 6.46
C LEU A 57 9.96 -14.54 6.83
N PRO A 58 9.70 -14.83 8.11
CA PRO A 58 9.28 -16.16 8.53
C PRO A 58 7.87 -16.49 7.99
N ASP A 59 7.59 -17.78 7.92
CA ASP A 59 6.24 -18.28 7.65
C ASP A 59 5.21 -17.66 8.61
N ARG A 60 3.95 -17.70 8.22
CA ARG A 60 2.82 -17.18 9.02
C ARG A 60 2.89 -15.68 9.30
N THR A 61 3.65 -14.92 8.47
CA THR A 61 3.70 -13.46 8.54
C THR A 61 2.71 -12.83 7.57
N LEU A 62 1.86 -11.93 8.07
CA LEU A 62 1.05 -11.01 7.26
C LEU A 62 1.72 -9.65 7.22
N VAL A 63 2.02 -9.16 6.02
CA VAL A 63 2.61 -7.84 5.79
C VAL A 63 1.59 -6.91 5.16
N GLY A 64 1.33 -5.76 5.76
CA GLY A 64 0.58 -4.67 5.12
C GLY A 64 1.52 -3.56 4.68
N MET A 65 1.46 -3.18 3.41
CA MET A 65 2.23 -2.04 2.87
C MET A 65 1.29 -0.92 2.40
N ASP A 66 1.57 0.32 2.80
CA ASP A 66 0.80 1.51 2.36
C ASP A 66 1.24 1.95 0.97
N LEU A 67 0.79 1.22 -0.03
CA LEU A 67 1.04 1.49 -1.45
C LEU A 67 -0.05 0.84 -2.32
N GLY A 68 -0.25 1.34 -3.53
CA GLY A 68 -1.11 0.65 -4.51
C GLY A 68 -0.33 -0.47 -5.22
N ILE A 69 -0.86 -1.69 -5.18
CA ILE A 69 -0.24 -2.86 -5.84
C ILE A 69 -0.58 -2.97 -7.33
N GLY A 70 -1.53 -2.18 -7.81
CA GLY A 70 -1.95 -2.09 -9.20
C GLY A 70 -2.35 -0.68 -9.59
N LEU A 71 -2.71 -0.50 -10.85
CA LEU A 71 -3.25 0.73 -11.42
C LEU A 71 -4.69 0.50 -11.90
N PRO A 72 -5.50 1.56 -12.13
CA PRO A 72 -6.82 1.42 -12.75
C PRO A 72 -6.79 0.66 -14.06
N PHE A 73 -7.64 -0.34 -14.19
CA PHE A 73 -7.75 -1.23 -15.36
C PHE A 73 -9.21 -1.42 -15.78
N ALA A 74 -10.08 -1.76 -14.84
CA ALA A 74 -11.47 -2.15 -15.11
C ALA A 74 -12.34 -1.04 -15.74
N ASP A 75 -11.93 0.22 -15.59
CA ASP A 75 -12.62 1.36 -16.19
C ASP A 75 -12.42 1.45 -17.71
N CYS A 76 -11.31 0.93 -18.25
CA CYS A 76 -10.97 1.01 -19.68
C CYS A 76 -10.55 -0.33 -20.28
N GLY A 77 -10.49 -1.41 -19.49
CA GLY A 77 -9.94 -2.70 -19.94
C GLY A 77 -8.41 -2.69 -20.20
N ALA A 78 -7.72 -1.67 -19.73
CA ALA A 78 -6.25 -1.54 -19.86
C ALA A 78 -5.69 -0.57 -18.81
N PHE A 79 -4.45 -0.79 -18.33
CA PHE A 79 -3.73 0.17 -17.50
C PHE A 79 -3.45 1.46 -18.27
N PHE A 80 -3.01 1.31 -19.52
CA PHE A 80 -2.60 2.39 -20.41
C PHE A 80 -3.34 2.25 -21.75
N PRO A 81 -4.62 2.70 -21.85
CA PRO A 81 -5.41 2.60 -23.07
C PRO A 81 -4.71 3.29 -24.26
N GLY A 82 -4.60 2.59 -25.39
CA GLY A 82 -3.92 3.11 -26.59
C GLY A 82 -2.42 2.87 -26.62
N TRP A 83 -1.80 2.33 -25.57
CA TRP A 83 -0.41 1.88 -25.60
C TRP A 83 -0.35 0.39 -25.94
N SER A 84 0.32 0.04 -27.06
CA SER A 84 0.44 -1.35 -27.53
C SER A 84 1.09 -2.29 -26.51
N ASP A 85 2.01 -1.76 -25.69
CA ASP A 85 2.74 -2.52 -24.69
C ASP A 85 2.08 -2.44 -23.30
N SER A 86 0.81 -1.96 -23.23
CA SER A 86 0.06 -1.94 -21.96
C SER A 86 -0.05 -3.36 -21.41
N PRO A 87 0.42 -3.59 -20.15
CA PRO A 87 0.43 -4.93 -19.57
C PRO A 87 -0.99 -5.51 -19.41
N ALA A 88 -1.09 -6.84 -19.50
CA ALA A 88 -2.37 -7.54 -19.37
C ALA A 88 -2.79 -7.80 -17.92
N ASP A 89 -1.84 -7.75 -16.98
CA ASP A 89 -2.08 -8.02 -15.55
C ASP A 89 -1.05 -7.29 -14.67
N ALA A 90 -1.28 -7.34 -13.35
CA ALA A 90 -0.44 -6.64 -12.38
C ALA A 90 1.01 -7.14 -12.37
N LYS A 91 1.25 -8.43 -12.55
CA LYS A 91 2.62 -8.97 -12.56
C LYS A 91 3.41 -8.51 -13.78
N ALA A 92 2.75 -8.43 -14.93
CA ALA A 92 3.34 -7.86 -16.14
C ALA A 92 3.57 -6.35 -15.99
N LEU A 93 2.66 -5.64 -15.30
CA LEU A 93 2.82 -4.22 -14.97
C LEU A 93 4.06 -3.99 -14.08
N TRP A 94 4.23 -4.80 -13.03
CA TRP A 94 5.41 -4.69 -12.15
C TRP A 94 6.71 -4.94 -12.91
N ALA A 95 6.72 -5.96 -13.80
CA ALA A 95 7.87 -6.28 -14.62
C ALA A 95 8.22 -5.15 -15.59
N LEU A 96 7.22 -4.55 -16.26
CA LEU A 96 7.42 -3.43 -17.18
C LEU A 96 8.01 -2.20 -16.45
N ILE A 97 7.46 -1.87 -15.26
CA ILE A 97 7.95 -0.74 -14.47
C ILE A 97 9.41 -0.99 -14.04
N ASP A 98 9.73 -2.18 -13.50
CA ASP A 98 11.08 -2.49 -13.04
C ASP A 98 12.08 -2.54 -14.21
N GLN A 99 11.65 -3.00 -15.39
CA GLN A 99 12.46 -3.00 -16.61
C GLN A 99 12.77 -1.58 -17.10
N ILE A 100 11.77 -0.71 -17.23
CA ILE A 100 11.96 0.69 -17.66
C ILE A 100 12.83 1.46 -16.66
N CYS A 101 12.73 1.14 -15.37
CA CYS A 101 13.49 1.77 -14.29
C CYS A 101 14.76 1.00 -13.90
N ALA A 102 15.27 0.10 -14.74
CA ALA A 102 16.40 -0.76 -14.36
C ALA A 102 17.62 0.04 -13.89
N ASP A 103 17.90 1.17 -14.53
CA ASP A 103 19.03 2.06 -14.24
C ASP A 103 18.70 3.14 -13.20
N ASP A 104 17.44 3.25 -12.75
CA ASP A 104 17.07 4.20 -11.72
C ASP A 104 17.66 3.76 -10.36
N PRO A 105 18.40 4.65 -9.65
CA PRO A 105 19.02 4.31 -8.38
C PRO A 105 17.97 4.10 -7.28
N ASN A 106 18.34 3.38 -6.22
CA ASN A 106 17.55 3.27 -4.98
C ASN A 106 16.10 2.80 -5.19
N LEU A 107 15.84 1.96 -6.19
CA LEU A 107 14.50 1.53 -6.58
C LEU A 107 13.52 2.69 -6.85
N GLU A 108 14.01 3.83 -7.29
CA GLU A 108 13.19 4.93 -7.79
C GLU A 108 12.46 4.54 -9.07
N ALA A 109 11.41 5.30 -9.43
CA ALA A 109 10.64 5.08 -10.66
C ALA A 109 10.64 6.34 -11.54
N THR A 110 11.77 7.04 -11.61
CA THR A 110 11.90 8.30 -12.33
C THR A 110 11.80 8.10 -13.83
N SER A 111 12.42 7.05 -14.37
CA SER A 111 12.37 6.72 -15.80
C SER A 111 10.97 6.38 -16.27
N PHE A 112 10.17 5.69 -15.45
CA PHE A 112 8.79 5.36 -15.80
C PHE A 112 7.90 6.59 -15.89
N VAL A 113 7.96 7.49 -14.90
CA VAL A 113 7.13 8.72 -14.91
C VAL A 113 7.54 9.72 -15.99
N LYS A 114 8.75 9.57 -16.57
CA LYS A 114 9.26 10.35 -17.69
C LYS A 114 9.13 9.62 -19.04
N HIS A 115 8.69 8.37 -19.04
CA HIS A 115 8.55 7.60 -20.27
C HIS A 115 7.54 8.30 -21.20
N PRO A 116 7.85 8.45 -22.52
CA PRO A 116 7.04 9.28 -23.44
C PRO A 116 5.55 8.91 -23.46
N VAL A 117 5.24 7.63 -23.36
CA VAL A 117 3.84 7.16 -23.34
C VAL A 117 3.28 7.13 -21.91
N ALA A 118 3.97 6.53 -20.95
CA ALA A 118 3.45 6.40 -19.59
C ALA A 118 3.17 7.75 -18.93
N SER A 119 3.99 8.78 -19.20
CA SER A 119 3.81 10.13 -18.63
C SER A 119 2.44 10.74 -18.95
N CYS A 120 1.83 10.40 -20.10
CA CYS A 120 0.52 10.92 -20.52
C CYS A 120 -0.62 10.54 -19.56
N TYR A 121 -0.45 9.50 -18.73
CA TYR A 121 -1.47 9.04 -17.79
C TYR A 121 -1.34 9.66 -16.40
N TYR A 122 -0.25 10.38 -16.11
CA TYR A 122 0.04 10.90 -14.78
C TYR A 122 -0.23 12.39 -14.64
N ARG A 123 -0.59 12.79 -13.41
CA ARG A 123 -0.59 14.21 -13.00
C ARG A 123 0.77 14.54 -12.39
N HIS A 124 1.52 15.43 -13.05
CA HIS A 124 2.90 15.79 -12.72
C HIS A 124 3.01 17.01 -11.81
N SER A 125 2.06 17.96 -11.92
CA SER A 125 1.95 19.15 -11.07
C SER A 125 0.50 19.65 -10.97
N ALA A 126 0.27 20.74 -10.26
CA ALA A 126 -1.07 21.33 -10.14
C ALA A 126 -1.66 21.76 -11.49
N GLY A 127 -0.80 22.18 -12.43
CA GLY A 127 -1.19 22.64 -13.77
C GLY A 127 -0.77 21.70 -14.90
N ASP A 128 -0.15 20.56 -14.59
CA ASP A 128 0.38 19.62 -15.58
C ASP A 128 -0.22 18.24 -15.36
N CYS A 129 -1.27 17.94 -16.10
CA CYS A 129 -1.90 16.63 -16.21
C CYS A 129 -1.65 16.07 -17.59
N GLY A 130 -1.15 14.85 -17.66
CA GLY A 130 -1.09 14.11 -18.92
C GLY A 130 -2.47 13.98 -19.57
N GLU A 131 -2.51 13.94 -20.89
CA GLU A 131 -3.74 13.94 -21.69
C GLU A 131 -4.69 12.77 -21.34
N GLN A 132 -4.14 11.65 -20.86
CA GLN A 132 -4.88 10.44 -20.48
C GLN A 132 -5.14 10.33 -18.96
N PHE A 133 -4.80 11.37 -18.18
CA PHE A 133 -5.05 11.34 -16.73
C PHE A 133 -6.55 11.30 -16.40
N HIS A 134 -7.37 11.94 -17.21
CA HIS A 134 -8.82 11.91 -17.13
C HIS A 134 -9.40 11.09 -18.28
N LEU A 135 -10.45 10.34 -18.00
CA LEU A 135 -11.30 9.83 -19.07
C LEU A 135 -12.11 10.98 -19.68
N PRO A 136 -12.42 10.96 -21.01
CA PRO A 136 -13.22 12.00 -21.65
C PRO A 136 -14.53 12.33 -20.92
N ASP A 137 -15.21 11.28 -20.43
CA ASP A 137 -16.51 11.36 -19.74
C ASP A 137 -16.38 11.22 -18.21
N ALA A 138 -15.16 11.40 -17.64
CA ALA A 138 -14.97 11.26 -16.21
C ALA A 138 -15.79 12.29 -15.44
N PRO A 139 -16.58 11.87 -14.44
CA PRO A 139 -17.43 12.78 -13.67
C PRO A 139 -16.63 13.73 -12.78
N THR A 140 -15.35 13.48 -12.60
CA THR A 140 -14.45 14.27 -11.74
C THR A 140 -13.09 14.49 -12.41
N ARG A 141 -12.40 15.57 -12.02
CA ARG A 141 -11.02 15.86 -12.44
C ARG A 141 -9.96 15.23 -11.51
N GLU A 142 -10.30 14.13 -10.84
CA GLU A 142 -9.42 13.50 -9.84
C GLU A 142 -8.57 12.36 -10.42
N GLY A 143 -8.73 12.07 -11.71
CA GLY A 143 -8.04 10.99 -12.42
C GLY A 143 -8.81 9.67 -12.38
N ARG A 144 -8.20 8.62 -12.91
CA ARG A 144 -8.74 7.26 -12.93
C ARG A 144 -8.61 6.59 -11.57
N PHE A 145 -9.57 5.73 -11.21
CA PHE A 145 -9.63 5.01 -9.94
C PHE A 145 -9.86 3.53 -10.17
N ARG A 146 -9.16 2.70 -9.39
CA ARG A 146 -9.44 1.27 -9.31
C ARG A 146 -10.81 1.02 -8.65
N VAL A 147 -11.31 -0.21 -8.77
CA VAL A 147 -12.56 -0.61 -8.11
C VAL A 147 -12.44 -0.47 -6.58
N THR A 148 -11.30 -0.80 -6.00
CA THR A 148 -11.06 -0.68 -4.56
C THR A 148 -11.13 0.77 -4.06
N GLU A 149 -10.59 1.77 -4.80
CA GLU A 149 -10.72 3.19 -4.41
C GLU A 149 -12.17 3.67 -4.48
N ARG A 150 -12.94 3.19 -5.46
CA ARG A 150 -14.38 3.47 -5.53
C ARG A 150 -15.12 2.90 -4.32
N ALA A 151 -14.81 1.66 -3.92
CA ALA A 151 -15.36 1.05 -2.72
C ALA A 151 -14.94 1.78 -1.43
N GLN A 152 -13.70 2.29 -1.35
CA GLN A 152 -13.24 3.15 -0.26
C GLN A 152 -14.07 4.44 -0.15
N ARG A 153 -14.45 5.07 -1.27
CA ARG A 153 -15.32 6.26 -1.29
C ARG A 153 -16.71 5.97 -0.71
N ASP A 154 -17.26 4.80 -1.01
CA ASP A 154 -18.55 4.36 -0.46
C ASP A 154 -18.49 4.26 1.08
N GLN A 155 -17.31 3.96 1.64
CA GLN A 155 -17.05 3.98 3.09
C GLN A 155 -16.80 5.39 3.65
N GLY A 156 -16.76 6.40 2.80
CA GLY A 156 -16.47 7.79 3.17
C GLY A 156 -14.99 8.08 3.38
N VAL A 157 -14.11 7.25 2.85
CA VAL A 157 -12.68 7.51 2.71
C VAL A 157 -12.45 8.37 1.45
N ARG A 158 -11.36 9.12 1.42
CA ARG A 158 -11.00 9.96 0.26
C ARG A 158 -9.70 9.47 -0.36
N PRO A 159 -9.74 8.38 -1.16
CA PRO A 159 -8.57 7.89 -1.86
C PRO A 159 -8.12 8.88 -2.93
N VAL A 160 -6.86 8.80 -3.28
CA VAL A 160 -6.24 9.56 -4.38
C VAL A 160 -5.87 8.58 -5.49
N SER A 161 -6.01 9.01 -6.74
CA SER A 161 -5.64 8.17 -7.89
C SER A 161 -4.16 7.76 -7.86
N ASN A 162 -3.88 6.49 -8.17
CA ASN A 162 -2.51 5.99 -8.32
C ASN A 162 -1.75 6.62 -9.52
N PHE A 163 -2.42 7.40 -10.35
CA PHE A 163 -1.79 8.25 -11.37
C PHE A 163 -1.42 9.65 -10.85
N ASN A 164 -1.65 9.96 -9.57
CA ASN A 164 -1.27 11.26 -9.00
C ASN A 164 0.15 11.24 -8.42
N LEU A 165 1.04 12.08 -8.98
CA LEU A 165 2.45 12.19 -8.55
C LEU A 165 2.71 13.41 -7.63
N VAL A 166 1.69 14.19 -7.28
CA VAL A 166 1.86 15.49 -6.62
C VAL A 166 1.03 15.65 -5.35
N GLY A 167 1.42 16.63 -4.55
CA GLY A 167 0.74 16.95 -3.29
C GLY A 167 1.25 16.13 -2.11
N ALA A 168 0.55 16.23 -0.98
CA ALA A 168 0.87 15.47 0.23
C ALA A 168 0.62 13.95 0.05
N ALA A 169 -0.30 13.60 -0.86
CA ALA A 169 -0.64 12.21 -1.17
C ALA A 169 -0.08 11.83 -2.56
N GLN A 170 1.25 11.67 -2.66
CA GLN A 170 1.94 11.25 -3.89
C GLN A 170 1.81 9.73 -4.10
N VAL A 171 0.58 9.22 -4.08
CA VAL A 171 0.27 7.78 -4.13
C VAL A 171 0.89 7.12 -5.36
N GLY A 172 0.91 7.81 -6.51
CA GLY A 172 1.51 7.26 -7.73
C GLY A 172 3.00 6.94 -7.58
N LYS A 173 3.77 7.78 -6.88
CA LYS A 173 5.20 7.51 -6.66
C LYS A 173 5.44 6.35 -5.70
N SER A 174 4.67 6.29 -4.60
CA SER A 174 4.77 5.16 -3.66
C SER A 174 4.35 3.86 -4.32
N SER A 175 3.28 3.86 -5.13
CA SER A 175 2.83 2.68 -5.88
C SER A 175 3.90 2.20 -6.88
N LEU A 176 4.47 3.08 -7.70
CA LEU A 176 5.49 2.71 -8.69
C LEU A 176 6.76 2.15 -8.05
N THR A 177 7.29 2.81 -7.01
CA THR A 177 8.49 2.30 -6.29
C THR A 177 8.18 1.00 -5.56
N GLY A 178 6.95 0.86 -5.02
CA GLY A 178 6.47 -0.37 -4.41
C GLY A 178 6.34 -1.52 -5.43
N MET A 179 5.80 -1.27 -6.62
CA MET A 179 5.68 -2.29 -7.68
C MET A 179 7.05 -2.85 -8.11
N ARG A 180 8.14 -2.06 -8.02
CA ARG A 180 9.50 -2.58 -8.22
C ARG A 180 9.91 -3.57 -7.11
N ILE A 181 9.52 -3.31 -5.86
CA ILE A 181 9.69 -4.26 -4.75
C ILE A 181 8.87 -5.52 -5.03
N LEU A 182 7.59 -5.37 -5.38
CA LEU A 182 6.69 -6.50 -5.64
C LEU A 182 7.21 -7.38 -6.78
N ASN A 183 7.76 -6.80 -7.86
CA ASN A 183 8.39 -7.58 -8.92
C ASN A 183 9.56 -8.45 -8.41
N ARG A 184 10.36 -7.95 -7.47
CA ARG A 184 11.50 -8.65 -6.90
C ARG A 184 11.13 -9.70 -5.83
N LEU A 185 9.92 -9.58 -5.28
CA LEU A 185 9.36 -10.55 -4.33
C LEU A 185 8.68 -11.74 -5.02
N ARG A 186 8.46 -11.69 -6.34
CA ARG A 186 7.73 -12.74 -7.08
C ARG A 186 8.30 -14.14 -6.82
N GLY A 187 7.39 -15.06 -6.47
CA GLY A 187 7.74 -16.43 -6.13
C GLY A 187 8.41 -16.63 -4.76
N LYS A 188 8.52 -15.57 -3.95
CA LYS A 188 9.06 -15.61 -2.58
C LYS A 188 8.03 -15.20 -1.53
N VAL A 189 7.27 -14.14 -1.81
CA VAL A 189 6.19 -13.63 -0.96
C VAL A 189 4.95 -13.55 -1.82
N SER A 190 3.85 -14.13 -1.37
CA SER A 190 2.57 -14.03 -2.07
C SER A 190 1.94 -12.65 -1.85
N VAL A 191 1.49 -12.02 -2.91
CA VAL A 191 0.85 -10.70 -2.89
C VAL A 191 -0.65 -10.86 -3.13
N TRP A 192 -1.44 -10.82 -2.07
CA TRP A 192 -2.89 -10.92 -2.18
C TRP A 192 -3.53 -9.63 -2.72
N PRO A 193 -4.55 -9.71 -3.57
CA PRO A 193 -5.20 -10.90 -4.14
C PRO A 193 -4.63 -11.36 -5.49
N ILE A 194 -3.52 -10.77 -5.94
CA ILE A 194 -2.89 -11.06 -7.24
C ILE A 194 -2.34 -12.49 -7.27
N ASP A 195 -1.78 -12.94 -6.14
CA ASP A 195 -1.43 -14.33 -5.91
C ASP A 195 -2.51 -15.02 -5.09
N LEU A 196 -2.71 -16.30 -5.32
CA LEU A 196 -3.49 -17.14 -4.44
C LEU A 196 -2.85 -17.18 -3.05
N LEU A 197 -3.67 -17.30 -2.02
CA LEU A 197 -3.16 -17.52 -0.67
C LEU A 197 -2.42 -18.85 -0.61
N PRO A 198 -1.13 -18.86 -0.25
CA PRO A 198 -0.35 -20.10 -0.16
C PRO A 198 -0.76 -20.91 1.07
N ASP A 199 -0.51 -22.22 1.09
CA ASP A 199 -0.73 -23.04 2.29
C ASP A 199 0.18 -22.63 3.46
N SER A 200 1.38 -22.17 3.15
CA SER A 200 2.39 -21.65 4.08
C SER A 200 3.15 -20.50 3.44
N GLY A 201 3.93 -19.78 4.24
CA GLY A 201 4.74 -18.65 3.79
C GLY A 201 4.11 -17.29 4.11
N PRO A 202 4.89 -16.22 3.95
CA PRO A 202 4.44 -14.85 4.18
C PRO A 202 3.48 -14.39 3.09
N VAL A 203 2.53 -13.51 3.48
CA VAL A 203 1.57 -12.88 2.58
C VAL A 203 1.67 -11.37 2.72
N LEU A 204 1.77 -10.68 1.60
CA LEU A 204 1.72 -9.22 1.53
C LEU A 204 0.36 -8.76 1.04
N VAL A 205 -0.18 -7.73 1.68
CA VAL A 205 -1.42 -7.05 1.29
C VAL A 205 -1.18 -5.55 1.12
N GLU A 206 -1.89 -4.95 0.20
CA GLU A 206 -2.00 -3.49 0.12
C GLU A 206 -2.79 -2.97 1.31
N MET A 207 -2.28 -1.91 1.94
CA MET A 207 -2.95 -1.23 3.03
C MET A 207 -3.25 0.22 2.68
N TYR A 208 -4.26 0.76 3.34
CA TYR A 208 -4.48 2.18 3.48
C TYR A 208 -4.58 2.51 4.97
N THR A 209 -3.58 3.18 5.51
CA THR A 209 -3.41 3.42 6.95
C THR A 209 -4.62 4.08 7.61
N SER A 210 -5.38 4.90 6.85
CA SER A 210 -6.63 5.48 7.33
C SER A 210 -7.69 4.44 7.71
N ILE A 211 -7.73 3.27 7.05
CA ILE A 211 -8.66 2.18 7.37
C ILE A 211 -8.29 1.59 8.74
N ALA A 212 -7.00 1.35 8.97
CA ALA A 212 -6.51 0.84 10.26
C ALA A 212 -6.80 1.82 11.40
N ALA A 213 -6.55 3.12 11.20
CA ALA A 213 -6.87 4.15 12.18
C ALA A 213 -8.38 4.23 12.48
N MET A 214 -9.24 4.15 11.46
CA MET A 214 -10.70 4.07 11.65
C MET A 214 -11.11 2.81 12.41
N GLY A 215 -10.48 1.67 12.14
CA GLY A 215 -10.64 0.44 12.91
C GLY A 215 -10.27 0.60 14.37
N GLY A 216 -9.33 1.49 14.69
CA GLY A 216 -8.97 1.96 16.03
C GLY A 216 -9.87 3.08 16.58
N GLY A 217 -10.99 3.41 15.92
CA GLY A 217 -11.95 4.40 16.42
C GLY A 217 -11.70 5.83 15.95
N ALA A 218 -10.70 6.08 15.10
CA ALA A 218 -10.49 7.41 14.54
C ALA A 218 -11.68 7.84 13.65
N ARG A 219 -12.00 9.14 13.68
CA ARG A 219 -13.11 9.69 12.89
C ARG A 219 -12.71 9.80 11.41
N LYS A 220 -13.68 9.56 10.51
CA LYS A 220 -13.51 9.81 9.07
C LYS A 220 -12.95 11.20 8.81
N GLY A 221 -11.90 11.31 7.99
CA GLY A 221 -11.21 12.55 7.66
C GLY A 221 -10.31 13.12 8.78
N ARG A 222 -10.19 12.44 9.93
CA ARG A 222 -9.27 12.77 11.04
C ARG A 222 -8.60 11.51 11.54
N THR A 223 -7.81 10.87 10.68
CA THR A 223 -7.21 9.56 10.93
C THR A 223 -5.75 9.64 11.41
N LYS A 224 -5.16 10.84 11.47
CA LYS A 224 -3.78 11.00 11.95
C LYS A 224 -3.73 11.02 13.49
N LEU A 225 -2.94 10.09 14.03
CA LEU A 225 -2.75 9.87 15.48
C LEU A 225 -1.40 10.49 15.88
N ARG A 226 -1.40 11.79 16.25
CA ARG A 226 -0.17 12.60 16.40
C ARG A 226 0.41 12.63 17.81
N SER A 227 -0.07 11.77 18.70
CA SER A 227 0.48 11.62 20.05
C SER A 227 0.38 10.18 20.51
N TYR A 228 1.19 9.81 21.49
CA TYR A 228 1.12 8.49 22.13
C TYR A 228 -0.23 8.24 22.80
N GLU A 229 -0.88 9.27 23.33
CA GLU A 229 -2.19 9.17 23.94
C GLU A 229 -3.23 8.77 22.90
N ALA A 230 -3.31 9.50 21.76
CA ALA A 230 -4.24 9.19 20.68
C ALA A 230 -3.96 7.81 20.05
N LEU A 231 -2.68 7.44 19.88
CA LEU A 231 -2.30 6.10 19.45
C LEU A 231 -2.79 5.04 20.44
N ASN A 232 -2.54 5.21 21.72
CA ASN A 232 -2.89 4.23 22.75
C ASN A 232 -4.41 4.08 22.94
N GLU A 233 -5.19 5.14 22.74
CA GLU A 233 -6.66 5.06 22.64
C GLU A 233 -7.09 4.16 21.48
N ALA A 234 -6.49 4.34 20.29
CA ALA A 234 -6.77 3.52 19.13
C ALA A 234 -6.33 2.05 19.34
N LEU A 235 -5.15 1.84 19.94
CA LEU A 235 -4.66 0.50 20.29
C LEU A 235 -5.60 -0.23 21.25
N ALA A 236 -6.15 0.47 22.24
CA ALA A 236 -7.12 -0.12 23.18
C ALA A 236 -8.39 -0.61 22.44
N VAL A 237 -8.92 0.17 21.48
CA VAL A 237 -10.05 -0.24 20.64
C VAL A 237 -9.70 -1.47 19.80
N LEU A 238 -8.45 -1.59 19.36
CA LEU A 238 -7.95 -2.73 18.61
C LEU A 238 -7.66 -3.95 19.50
N GLY A 239 -7.80 -3.85 20.83
CA GLY A 239 -7.48 -4.92 21.76
C GLY A 239 -5.97 -5.12 21.95
N SER A 240 -5.18 -4.09 21.69
CA SER A 240 -3.72 -4.10 21.81
C SER A 240 -3.27 -3.38 23.08
N PRO A 241 -2.24 -3.90 23.79
CA PRO A 241 -1.61 -3.16 24.88
C PRO A 241 -1.00 -1.84 24.39
N PRO A 242 -0.85 -0.85 25.28
CA PRO A 242 -0.31 0.46 24.94
C PRO A 242 1.19 0.40 24.64
N VAL A 243 1.63 1.23 23.69
CA VAL A 243 3.03 1.52 23.44
C VAL A 243 3.54 2.53 24.47
N ARG A 244 4.76 2.31 24.99
CA ARG A 244 5.40 3.23 25.93
C ARG A 244 5.87 4.49 25.20
N GLY A 245 5.61 5.65 25.79
CA GLY A 245 5.97 6.96 25.29
C GLY A 245 4.99 8.01 25.75
N SER A 246 5.30 9.27 25.51
CA SER A 246 4.42 10.41 25.83
C SER A 246 4.69 11.57 24.88
N GLY A 247 3.67 12.42 24.65
CA GLY A 247 3.80 13.60 23.81
C GLY A 247 3.65 13.35 22.32
N PRO A 248 4.23 14.21 21.47
CA PRO A 248 4.08 14.13 20.04
C PRO A 248 4.66 12.84 19.45
N LEU A 249 3.99 12.29 18.43
CA LEU A 249 4.43 11.15 17.66
C LEU A 249 4.36 11.51 16.16
N ASP A 250 5.37 11.12 15.40
CA ASP A 250 5.35 11.38 13.96
C ASP A 250 4.29 10.51 13.26
N ASP A 251 3.78 11.03 12.14
CA ASP A 251 2.69 10.40 11.40
C ASP A 251 3.09 9.00 10.89
N HIS A 252 4.35 8.79 10.44
CA HIS A 252 4.79 7.52 9.86
C HIS A 252 4.89 6.40 10.92
N SER A 253 5.46 6.72 12.08
CA SER A 253 5.51 5.77 13.19
C SER A 253 4.13 5.41 13.72
N SER A 254 3.23 6.40 13.86
CA SER A 254 1.86 6.14 14.31
C SER A 254 1.06 5.29 13.33
N ASP A 255 1.20 5.59 12.03
CA ASP A 255 0.54 4.86 10.94
C ASP A 255 1.01 3.40 10.90
N ALA A 256 2.32 3.15 11.05
CA ALA A 256 2.86 1.78 11.10
C ALA A 256 2.38 1.02 12.35
N LEU A 257 2.43 1.64 13.54
CA LEU A 257 2.03 1.00 14.80
C LEU A 257 0.54 0.62 14.82
N VAL A 258 -0.35 1.57 14.47
CA VAL A 258 -1.79 1.29 14.45
C VAL A 258 -2.15 0.25 13.38
N THR A 259 -1.46 0.27 12.24
CA THR A 259 -1.69 -0.69 11.17
C THR A 259 -1.25 -2.10 11.58
N ALA A 260 -0.09 -2.27 12.23
CA ALA A 260 0.36 -3.57 12.73
C ALA A 260 -0.63 -4.18 13.74
N ALA A 261 -1.13 -3.36 14.68
CA ALA A 261 -2.15 -3.80 15.64
C ALA A 261 -3.48 -4.15 14.95
N TRP A 262 -3.89 -3.35 13.95
CA TRP A 262 -5.11 -3.61 13.19
C TRP A 262 -5.00 -4.90 12.36
N LEU A 263 -3.87 -5.13 11.67
CA LEU A 263 -3.62 -6.37 10.95
C LEU A 263 -3.71 -7.60 11.88
N ARG A 264 -3.17 -7.53 13.09
CA ARG A 264 -3.31 -8.58 14.11
C ARG A 264 -4.77 -8.85 14.46
N LYS A 265 -5.59 -7.81 14.57
CA LYS A 265 -7.00 -7.94 14.90
C LYS A 265 -7.80 -8.61 13.79
N VAL A 266 -7.49 -8.32 12.52
CA VAL A 266 -8.35 -8.70 11.38
C VAL A 266 -7.71 -9.72 10.44
N GLY A 267 -6.40 -9.92 10.48
CA GLY A 267 -5.66 -10.71 9.49
C GLY A 267 -6.07 -12.18 9.43
N ASN A 268 -6.59 -12.74 10.52
CA ASN A 268 -7.12 -14.11 10.57
C ASN A 268 -8.66 -14.18 10.38
N ASP A 269 -9.34 -13.06 10.15
CA ASP A 269 -10.78 -13.03 9.91
C ASP A 269 -11.10 -13.27 8.43
N PRO A 270 -11.79 -14.38 8.07
CA PRO A 270 -12.08 -14.74 6.68
C PRO A 270 -12.84 -13.66 5.90
N ARG A 271 -13.61 -12.81 6.58
CA ARG A 271 -14.41 -11.75 5.95
C ARG A 271 -13.56 -10.73 5.18
N TYR A 272 -12.32 -10.50 5.59
CA TYR A 272 -11.44 -9.54 4.93
C TYR A 272 -10.75 -10.09 3.68
N TRP A 273 -10.81 -11.40 3.46
CA TRP A 273 -10.15 -12.08 2.34
C TRP A 273 -11.06 -12.31 1.14
N HIS A 274 -12.36 -12.03 1.27
CA HIS A 274 -13.38 -12.25 0.24
C HIS A 274 -14.30 -11.02 0.07
N PRO A 275 -13.76 -9.85 -0.33
CA PRO A 275 -14.57 -8.67 -0.59
C PRO A 275 -15.58 -8.93 -1.70
N GLU A 276 -16.80 -8.41 -1.56
CA GLU A 276 -17.92 -8.67 -2.49
C GLU A 276 -17.61 -8.25 -3.94
N ARG A 277 -16.88 -7.14 -4.10
CA ARG A 277 -16.56 -6.57 -5.42
C ARG A 277 -15.25 -7.09 -6.02
N LEU A 278 -14.54 -7.97 -5.33
CA LEU A 278 -13.29 -8.55 -5.79
C LEU A 278 -13.58 -9.72 -6.73
N THR A 279 -13.55 -9.48 -8.03
CA THR A 279 -13.62 -10.52 -9.06
C THR A 279 -12.22 -11.05 -9.40
N ASP A 280 -12.13 -12.20 -10.06
CA ASP A 280 -10.86 -12.78 -10.52
C ASP A 280 -10.10 -11.83 -11.47
N GLU A 281 -10.82 -11.06 -12.30
CA GLU A 281 -10.20 -10.06 -13.17
C GLU A 281 -9.59 -8.92 -12.35
N ILE A 282 -10.34 -8.36 -11.38
CA ILE A 282 -9.84 -7.29 -10.52
C ILE A 282 -8.67 -7.78 -9.68
N ALA A 283 -8.76 -8.98 -9.10
CA ALA A 283 -7.67 -9.59 -8.35
C ALA A 283 -6.39 -9.65 -9.20
N ARG A 284 -6.48 -10.10 -10.45
CA ARG A 284 -5.34 -10.28 -11.35
C ARG A 284 -4.77 -8.95 -11.87
N THR A 285 -5.62 -7.91 -12.04
CA THR A 285 -5.21 -6.65 -12.68
C THR A 285 -4.98 -5.53 -11.68
N GLU A 286 -6.03 -5.07 -11.00
CA GLU A 286 -5.97 -3.90 -10.12
C GLU A 286 -5.46 -4.23 -8.71
N GLY A 287 -5.62 -5.49 -8.27
CA GLY A 287 -5.47 -5.86 -6.89
C GLY A 287 -6.58 -5.29 -6.00
N TRP A 288 -6.39 -5.31 -4.69
CA TRP A 288 -7.37 -4.86 -3.72
C TRP A 288 -6.72 -4.32 -2.45
N THR A 289 -7.26 -3.25 -1.89
CA THR A 289 -6.84 -2.74 -0.59
C THR A 289 -7.46 -3.59 0.51
N PHE A 290 -6.65 -4.25 1.31
CA PHE A 290 -7.10 -5.09 2.42
C PHE A 290 -7.88 -4.26 3.46
N GLY A 291 -9.04 -4.78 3.87
CA GLY A 291 -9.95 -4.07 4.77
C GLY A 291 -11.06 -3.27 4.08
N VAL A 292 -11.05 -3.19 2.77
CA VAL A 292 -12.18 -2.68 1.96
C VAL A 292 -13.12 -3.86 1.71
N PRO A 293 -14.44 -3.77 2.07
CA PRO A 293 -15.43 -4.84 1.93
C PRO A 293 -15.80 -5.16 0.50
#